data_35f054ed0c1a61cbaaae94fc84758c9d
#
_entry.id   35f054ed0c1a61cbaaae94fc84758c9d
#
_cell.length_a   1.000
_cell.length_b   1.000
_cell.length_c   1.000
_cell.angle_alpha   90.00
_cell.angle_beta   90.00
_cell.angle_gamma   90.00
#
_symmetry.space_group_name_H-M   'P 1'
#
loop_
_entity.id
_entity.type
_entity.pdbx_description
1 polymer ?
#
loop_
_entity_poly.entity_id
_entity_poly.type
_entity_poly.pdbx_seq_one_letter_code
_entity_poly.pdbx_strand_id
1 'polypeptide(L)'
;MNKRESRGAALVIVLFIVALAAILAVEMSANLMVQVQKSTNLQGHQQAKWYAYGGEELAIKALKLSKDDDPDKTSLDQVWATQGDTQYPVDNGTLSGKITDLQACLNLNALGEAPDPNSTSKTNPAHKVLFALLENIEDLPAEESEEAMADSVFDWLDENSITYRSGAEEDEYLSRDYPYMSANSLFASPSELRLVKGFNPLVMEKVLPFVCVIPGSPLLSINVNTLLPEQALILSAMIDELSLSGAEAVIAARPETGFDSVDEFFSEVQQQGGTNLDSVKELFSINSEYFKLQTQATFVDLRFSMTTLLHAKNGEVTILARKFGGVQ
;
A
#
# COMPACT_ATOMS: atom_id res chain seq x y z
N MET A 1 56.20 59.61 -41.24
CA MET A 1 55.99 58.22 -40.69
C MET A 1 54.61 58.12 -40.01
N ASN A 2 53.80 57.22 -40.50
CA ASN A 2 52.35 57.16 -40.33
C ASN A 2 51.90 56.85 -38.88
N LYS A 3 51.24 57.80 -38.22
CA LYS A 3 50.57 57.66 -36.92
C LYS A 3 49.07 57.41 -37.05
N ARG A 4 48.61 56.91 -38.21
CA ARG A 4 47.15 56.75 -38.50
C ARG A 4 46.62 55.29 -38.39
N GLU A 5 47.47 54.30 -38.42
CA GLU A 5 47.01 52.88 -38.41
C GLU A 5 46.66 52.29 -37.04
N SER A 6 47.10 52.91 -35.95
CA SER A 6 46.84 52.34 -34.61
C SER A 6 45.44 52.62 -34.01
N ARG A 7 44.69 53.61 -34.58
CA ARG A 7 43.34 53.96 -34.06
C ARG A 7 42.25 52.94 -34.40
N GLY A 8 42.35 52.28 -35.55
CA GLY A 8 41.41 51.28 -35.99
C GLY A 8 41.52 49.94 -35.22
N ALA A 9 42.75 49.52 -34.94
CA ALA A 9 43.01 48.31 -34.19
C ALA A 9 42.52 48.39 -32.73
N ALA A 10 42.65 49.54 -32.09
CA ALA A 10 42.14 49.72 -30.70
C ALA A 10 40.59 49.62 -30.65
N LEU A 11 39.86 50.14 -31.63
CA LEU A 11 38.42 50.08 -31.75
C LEU A 11 37.93 48.59 -31.86
N VAL A 12 38.59 47.81 -32.72
CA VAL A 12 38.28 46.37 -32.92
C VAL A 12 38.50 45.58 -31.64
N ILE A 13 39.60 45.82 -30.91
CA ILE A 13 39.91 45.17 -29.64
C ILE A 13 38.84 45.50 -28.57
N VAL A 14 38.43 46.76 -28.47
CA VAL A 14 37.39 47.19 -27.54
C VAL A 14 36.04 46.53 -27.88
N LEU A 15 35.64 46.51 -29.17
CA LEU A 15 34.42 45.83 -29.61
C LEU A 15 34.45 44.32 -29.30
N PHE A 16 35.62 43.70 -29.51
CA PHE A 16 35.78 42.27 -29.17
C PHE A 16 35.65 42.01 -27.67
N ILE A 17 36.27 42.83 -26.82
CA ILE A 17 36.15 42.73 -25.35
C ILE A 17 34.68 42.94 -24.91
N VAL A 18 33.99 43.94 -25.46
CA VAL A 18 32.59 44.20 -25.14
C VAL A 18 31.71 43.05 -25.59
N ALA A 19 31.94 42.49 -26.79
CA ALA A 19 31.19 41.31 -27.26
C ALA A 19 31.43 40.09 -26.35
N LEU A 20 32.67 39.85 -25.97
CA LEU A 20 33.01 38.75 -25.03
C LEU A 20 32.36 38.94 -23.65
N ALA A 21 32.40 40.15 -23.10
CA ALA A 21 31.75 40.51 -21.85
C ALA A 21 30.22 40.36 -21.93
N ALA A 22 29.60 40.72 -23.05
CA ALA A 22 28.16 40.54 -23.27
C ALA A 22 27.78 39.04 -23.32
N ILE A 23 28.57 38.22 -24.01
CA ILE A 23 28.34 36.75 -24.05
C ILE A 23 28.40 36.16 -22.64
N LEU A 24 29.44 36.50 -21.89
CA LEU A 24 29.59 36.01 -20.49
C LEU A 24 28.44 36.47 -19.59
N ALA A 25 27.99 37.73 -19.73
CA ALA A 25 26.86 38.26 -18.98
C ALA A 25 25.54 37.51 -19.27
N VAL A 26 25.28 37.20 -20.56
CA VAL A 26 24.10 36.42 -20.98
C VAL A 26 24.17 34.98 -20.40
N GLU A 27 25.35 34.37 -20.51
CA GLU A 27 25.53 32.99 -19.99
C GLU A 27 25.37 32.91 -18.45
N MET A 28 25.94 33.89 -17.73
CA MET A 28 25.72 34.01 -16.28
C MET A 28 24.27 34.24 -15.93
N SER A 29 23.54 35.08 -16.68
CA SER A 29 22.11 35.35 -16.46
C SER A 29 21.26 34.07 -16.69
N ALA A 30 21.55 33.32 -17.75
CA ALA A 30 20.89 32.05 -18.03
C ALA A 30 21.13 31.02 -16.92
N ASN A 31 22.37 30.89 -16.45
CA ASN A 31 22.72 29.99 -15.35
C ASN A 31 22.03 30.39 -14.03
N LEU A 32 21.96 31.68 -13.72
CA LEU A 32 21.23 32.17 -12.53
C LEU A 32 19.75 31.87 -12.62
N MET A 33 19.11 32.01 -13.78
CA MET A 33 17.69 31.70 -13.97
C MET A 33 17.42 30.22 -13.72
N VAL A 34 18.27 29.31 -14.21
CA VAL A 34 18.18 27.87 -13.96
C VAL A 34 18.36 27.54 -12.47
N GLN A 35 19.31 28.20 -11.79
CA GLN A 35 19.54 28.00 -10.35
C GLN A 35 18.36 28.49 -9.51
N VAL A 36 17.78 29.65 -9.84
CA VAL A 36 16.58 30.17 -9.17
C VAL A 36 15.42 29.18 -9.36
N GLN A 37 15.19 28.72 -10.58
CA GLN A 37 14.12 27.75 -10.86
C GLN A 37 14.30 26.45 -10.07
N LYS A 38 15.52 25.90 -10.03
CA LYS A 38 15.83 24.71 -9.22
C LYS A 38 15.59 24.95 -7.72
N SER A 39 16.01 26.12 -7.22
CA SER A 39 15.80 26.47 -5.81
C SER A 39 14.31 26.61 -5.48
N THR A 40 13.54 27.26 -6.34
CA THR A 40 12.09 27.42 -6.18
C THR A 40 11.38 26.08 -6.21
N ASN A 41 11.74 25.19 -7.15
CA ASN A 41 11.17 23.84 -7.21
C ASN A 41 11.51 23.03 -5.96
N LEU A 42 12.75 23.10 -5.48
CA LEU A 42 13.15 22.40 -4.27
C LEU A 42 12.37 22.90 -3.03
N GLN A 43 12.24 24.22 -2.88
CA GLN A 43 11.45 24.82 -1.79
C GLN A 43 9.98 24.41 -1.86
N GLY A 44 9.39 24.42 -3.07
CA GLY A 44 8.00 23.98 -3.26
C GLY A 44 7.79 22.51 -2.93
N HIS A 45 8.71 21.61 -3.34
CA HIS A 45 8.67 20.21 -2.94
C HIS A 45 8.79 20.02 -1.42
N GLN A 46 9.66 20.79 -0.77
CA GLN A 46 9.78 20.77 0.69
C GLN A 46 8.48 21.23 1.36
N GLN A 47 7.84 22.27 0.85
CA GLN A 47 6.57 22.76 1.39
C GLN A 47 5.45 21.72 1.24
N ALA A 48 5.31 21.11 0.04
CA ALA A 48 4.35 20.02 -0.19
C ALA A 48 4.60 18.83 0.74
N LYS A 49 5.87 18.47 0.97
CA LYS A 49 6.26 17.43 1.92
C LYS A 49 5.83 17.75 3.36
N TRP A 50 5.98 19.01 3.81
CA TRP A 50 5.53 19.42 5.14
C TRP A 50 4.01 19.38 5.28
N TYR A 51 3.27 19.71 4.22
CA TYR A 51 1.81 19.55 4.22
C TYR A 51 1.41 18.07 4.34
N ALA A 52 2.11 17.15 3.65
CA ALA A 52 1.85 15.73 3.78
C ALA A 52 2.09 15.21 5.20
N TYR A 53 3.14 15.68 5.89
CA TYR A 53 3.34 15.37 7.31
C TYR A 53 2.24 15.98 8.21
N GLY A 54 1.77 17.18 7.90
CA GLY A 54 0.60 17.74 8.59
C GLY A 54 -0.64 16.86 8.42
N GLY A 55 -0.86 16.29 7.23
CA GLY A 55 -1.92 15.31 6.97
C GLY A 55 -1.77 14.02 7.76
N GLU A 56 -0.54 13.53 7.92
CA GLU A 56 -0.23 12.36 8.75
C GLU A 56 -0.62 12.61 10.22
N GLU A 57 -0.26 13.75 10.77
CA GLU A 57 -0.64 14.12 12.16
C GLU A 57 -2.16 14.25 12.35
N LEU A 58 -2.87 14.77 11.34
CA LEU A 58 -4.34 14.81 11.36
C LEU A 58 -4.94 13.41 11.34
N ALA A 59 -4.41 12.51 10.51
CA ALA A 59 -4.85 11.12 10.44
C ALA A 59 -4.60 10.36 11.75
N ILE A 60 -3.42 10.54 12.36
CA ILE A 60 -3.10 9.97 13.68
C ILE A 60 -4.10 10.47 14.73
N LYS A 61 -4.43 11.75 14.71
CA LYS A 61 -5.42 12.33 15.64
C LYS A 61 -6.83 11.77 15.38
N ALA A 62 -7.23 11.60 14.13
CA ALA A 62 -8.53 11.01 13.78
C ALA A 62 -8.65 9.56 14.28
N LEU A 63 -7.59 8.74 14.08
CA LEU A 63 -7.54 7.37 14.60
C LEU A 63 -7.59 7.34 16.14
N LYS A 64 -6.85 8.20 16.82
CA LYS A 64 -6.90 8.30 18.29
C LYS A 64 -8.30 8.66 18.79
N LEU A 65 -8.94 9.67 18.19
CA LEU A 65 -10.30 10.07 18.56
C LEU A 65 -11.29 8.92 18.37
N SER A 66 -11.20 8.16 17.26
CA SER A 66 -12.07 7.01 17.03
C SER A 66 -11.83 5.89 18.04
N LYS A 67 -10.57 5.64 18.44
CA LYS A 67 -10.23 4.63 19.46
C LYS A 67 -10.57 5.06 20.88
N ASP A 68 -10.59 6.36 21.17
CA ASP A 68 -11.03 6.90 22.47
C ASP A 68 -12.56 6.83 22.59
N ASP A 69 -13.29 6.98 21.48
CA ASP A 69 -14.75 6.91 21.44
C ASP A 69 -15.26 5.47 21.51
N ASP A 70 -14.66 4.55 20.74
CA ASP A 70 -14.95 3.13 20.76
C ASP A 70 -13.64 2.31 20.69
N PRO A 71 -13.07 1.89 21.83
CA PRO A 71 -11.78 1.19 21.86
C PRO A 71 -11.86 -0.24 21.35
N ASP A 72 -13.04 -0.86 21.40
CA ASP A 72 -13.23 -2.29 21.10
C ASP A 72 -13.74 -2.53 19.67
N LYS A 73 -14.13 -1.49 18.96
CA LYS A 73 -14.69 -1.59 17.61
C LYS A 73 -14.02 -0.61 16.65
N THR A 74 -13.87 -1.05 15.40
CA THR A 74 -13.43 -0.22 14.28
C THR A 74 -14.38 -0.40 13.12
N SER A 75 -15.00 0.68 12.65
CA SER A 75 -16.04 0.68 11.62
C SER A 75 -15.92 1.87 10.65
N LEU A 76 -16.62 1.81 9.52
CA LEU A 76 -16.52 2.81 8.45
C LEU A 76 -17.30 4.11 8.74
N ASP A 77 -18.15 4.17 9.77
CA ASP A 77 -18.84 5.39 10.22
C ASP A 77 -17.97 6.27 11.10
N GLN A 78 -16.83 5.76 11.58
CA GLN A 78 -15.90 6.50 12.43
C GLN A 78 -15.17 7.62 11.69
N VAL A 79 -14.69 8.62 12.44
CA VAL A 79 -14.05 9.84 11.91
C VAL A 79 -12.88 9.53 10.96
N TRP A 80 -12.10 8.49 11.25
CA TRP A 80 -10.95 8.11 10.44
C TRP A 80 -11.35 7.68 9.02
N ALA A 81 -12.54 7.09 8.82
CA ALA A 81 -13.00 6.59 7.53
C ALA A 81 -13.83 7.63 6.77
N THR A 82 -14.67 8.40 7.47
CA THR A 82 -15.62 9.36 6.86
C THR A 82 -14.96 10.59 6.26
N GLN A 83 -13.73 10.92 6.65
CA GLN A 83 -12.99 12.10 6.18
C GLN A 83 -12.06 11.84 4.99
N GLY A 84 -12.03 10.59 4.47
CA GLY A 84 -10.97 10.10 3.58
C GLY A 84 -10.84 10.76 2.20
N ASP A 85 -11.93 11.29 1.62
CA ASP A 85 -11.90 11.88 0.27
C ASP A 85 -11.96 13.43 0.30
N THR A 86 -11.82 14.01 1.49
CA THR A 86 -11.89 15.46 1.66
C THR A 86 -10.58 16.12 1.27
N GLN A 87 -10.66 17.12 0.37
CA GLN A 87 -9.54 18.00 0.08
C GLN A 87 -9.57 19.20 1.01
N TYR A 88 -8.52 19.36 1.77
CA TYR A 88 -8.34 20.50 2.67
C TYR A 88 -7.52 21.59 1.97
N PRO A 89 -8.01 22.85 1.87
CA PRO A 89 -7.22 23.94 1.35
C PRO A 89 -6.08 24.27 2.33
N VAL A 90 -4.89 24.47 1.80
CA VAL A 90 -3.71 24.97 2.50
C VAL A 90 -3.15 26.17 1.74
N ASP A 91 -2.19 26.89 2.31
CA ASP A 91 -1.60 28.06 1.66
C ASP A 91 -0.96 27.67 0.31
N ASN A 92 -1.50 28.23 -0.76
CA ASN A 92 -1.09 27.98 -2.15
C ASN A 92 -1.15 26.49 -2.58
N GLY A 93 -2.08 25.69 -2.02
CA GLY A 93 -2.18 24.30 -2.40
C GLY A 93 -3.37 23.56 -1.77
N THR A 94 -3.31 22.25 -1.84
CA THR A 94 -4.32 21.34 -1.26
C THR A 94 -3.65 20.17 -0.56
N LEU A 95 -4.31 19.64 0.44
CA LEU A 95 -3.96 18.42 1.15
C LEU A 95 -5.14 17.46 1.09
N SER A 96 -4.90 16.22 0.74
CA SER A 96 -5.87 15.12 0.88
C SER A 96 -5.22 13.92 1.54
N GLY A 97 -6.03 13.11 2.23
CA GLY A 97 -5.56 11.90 2.88
C GLY A 97 -6.66 10.86 2.94
N LYS A 98 -6.33 9.60 2.66
CA LYS A 98 -7.23 8.47 2.80
C LYS A 98 -6.62 7.44 3.73
N ILE A 99 -7.35 7.09 4.78
CA ILE A 99 -6.98 5.99 5.67
C ILE A 99 -7.73 4.74 5.19
N THR A 100 -7.02 3.61 5.14
CA THR A 100 -7.58 2.29 4.80
C THR A 100 -7.17 1.32 5.90
N ASP A 101 -8.10 0.48 6.32
CA ASP A 101 -7.82 -0.60 7.26
C ASP A 101 -7.04 -1.73 6.56
N LEU A 102 -5.90 -2.14 7.13
CA LEU A 102 -5.10 -3.26 6.64
C LEU A 102 -5.59 -4.62 7.19
N GLN A 103 -6.63 -4.62 8.01
CA GLN A 103 -7.34 -5.83 8.43
C GLN A 103 -8.64 -6.03 7.63
N ALA A 104 -8.87 -5.24 6.57
CA ALA A 104 -9.89 -5.48 5.55
C ALA A 104 -9.34 -6.19 4.30
N CYS A 105 -8.19 -6.85 4.38
CA CYS A 105 -7.52 -7.56 3.29
C CYS A 105 -6.73 -8.76 3.83
N LEU A 106 -6.47 -9.75 2.99
CA LEU A 106 -5.60 -10.87 3.36
C LEU A 106 -4.16 -10.39 3.50
N ASN A 107 -3.63 -10.43 4.71
CA ASN A 107 -2.22 -10.14 4.97
C ASN A 107 -1.36 -11.29 4.43
N LEU A 108 -0.58 -11.03 3.37
CA LEU A 108 0.29 -12.04 2.76
C LEU A 108 1.33 -12.60 3.74
N ASN A 109 1.79 -11.80 4.72
CA ASN A 109 2.74 -12.26 5.71
C ASN A 109 2.18 -13.35 6.64
N ALA A 110 0.86 -13.50 6.69
CA ALA A 110 0.23 -14.58 7.46
C ALA A 110 0.50 -15.97 6.86
N LEU A 111 0.88 -16.06 5.58
CA LEU A 111 1.27 -17.34 4.97
C LEU A 111 2.62 -17.86 5.51
N GLY A 112 3.51 -16.98 5.96
CA GLY A 112 4.81 -17.35 6.54
C GLY A 112 4.72 -17.93 7.96
N GLU A 113 3.55 -17.94 8.59
CA GLU A 113 3.38 -18.55 9.92
C GLU A 113 3.28 -20.09 9.81
N ALA A 114 4.09 -20.79 10.61
CA ALA A 114 4.03 -22.24 10.64
C ALA A 114 2.64 -22.70 11.12
N PRO A 115 2.07 -23.78 10.53
CA PRO A 115 0.80 -24.33 11.00
C PRO A 115 0.87 -24.70 12.48
N ASP A 116 -0.20 -24.44 13.24
CA ASP A 116 -0.27 -24.86 14.63
C ASP A 116 -0.07 -26.38 14.73
N PRO A 117 0.94 -26.86 15.49
CA PRO A 117 1.21 -28.29 15.66
C PRO A 117 0.03 -29.08 16.23
N ASN A 118 -0.88 -28.41 16.93
CA ASN A 118 -2.06 -29.01 17.53
C ASN A 118 -3.29 -28.97 16.61
N SER A 119 -3.20 -28.27 15.49
CA SER A 119 -4.30 -28.20 14.51
C SER A 119 -4.44 -29.53 13.76
N THR A 120 -5.68 -29.93 13.54
CA THR A 120 -6.01 -31.05 12.64
C THR A 120 -5.66 -30.75 11.18
N SER A 121 -5.58 -29.49 10.82
CA SER A 121 -5.13 -29.01 9.51
C SER A 121 -3.61 -28.80 9.54
N LYS A 122 -2.90 -29.50 8.68
CA LYS A 122 -1.45 -29.30 8.46
C LYS A 122 -1.15 -28.13 7.51
N THR A 123 -2.17 -27.42 7.04
CA THR A 123 -2.03 -26.31 6.09
C THR A 123 -2.34 -24.99 6.81
N ASN A 124 -1.50 -23.99 6.60
CA ASN A 124 -1.72 -22.64 7.11
C ASN A 124 -3.08 -22.10 6.63
N PRO A 125 -3.93 -21.52 7.52
CA PRO A 125 -5.22 -20.94 7.11
C PRO A 125 -5.08 -19.87 6.03
N ALA A 126 -4.09 -18.97 6.12
CA ALA A 126 -3.88 -17.93 5.13
C ALA A 126 -3.52 -18.48 3.74
N HIS A 127 -2.79 -19.60 3.67
CA HIS A 127 -2.50 -20.29 2.42
C HIS A 127 -3.79 -20.79 1.75
N LYS A 128 -4.71 -21.39 2.52
CA LYS A 128 -6.01 -21.85 1.99
C LYS A 128 -6.84 -20.68 1.48
N VAL A 129 -6.83 -19.57 2.21
CA VAL A 129 -7.56 -18.36 1.80
C VAL A 129 -6.98 -17.78 0.51
N LEU A 130 -5.65 -17.69 0.39
CA LEU A 130 -5.02 -17.21 -0.83
C LEU A 130 -5.33 -18.11 -2.02
N PHE A 131 -5.24 -19.43 -1.86
CA PHE A 131 -5.59 -20.39 -2.91
C PHE A 131 -7.07 -20.19 -3.34
N ALA A 132 -8.00 -20.15 -2.40
CA ALA A 132 -9.42 -19.96 -2.70
C ALA A 132 -9.71 -18.58 -3.34
N LEU A 133 -8.99 -17.53 -2.96
CA LEU A 133 -9.07 -16.23 -3.62
C LEU A 133 -8.65 -16.33 -5.09
N LEU A 134 -7.47 -16.90 -5.35
CA LEU A 134 -6.95 -17.04 -6.71
C LEU A 134 -7.88 -17.87 -7.60
N GLU A 135 -8.44 -18.96 -7.07
CA GLU A 135 -9.39 -19.84 -7.80
C GLU A 135 -10.69 -19.12 -8.17
N ASN A 136 -11.13 -18.16 -7.36
CA ASN A 136 -12.41 -17.48 -7.53
C ASN A 136 -12.32 -16.06 -8.12
N ILE A 137 -11.12 -15.55 -8.41
CA ILE A 137 -10.97 -14.31 -9.17
C ILE A 137 -11.34 -14.54 -10.62
N GLU A 138 -12.37 -13.85 -11.09
CA GLU A 138 -12.87 -13.96 -12.46
C GLU A 138 -11.82 -13.52 -13.49
N ASP A 139 -11.62 -14.35 -14.54
CA ASP A 139 -10.67 -14.11 -15.63
C ASP A 139 -9.25 -13.78 -15.14
N LEU A 140 -8.73 -14.53 -14.16
CA LEU A 140 -7.36 -14.38 -13.71
C LEU A 140 -6.40 -14.78 -14.81
N PRO A 141 -5.56 -13.87 -15.37
CA PRO A 141 -4.68 -14.17 -16.50
C PRO A 141 -3.38 -14.83 -16.02
N ALA A 142 -3.52 -15.91 -15.25
CA ALA A 142 -2.40 -16.67 -14.69
C ALA A 142 -1.80 -17.64 -15.73
N GLU A 143 -0.47 -17.73 -15.73
CA GLU A 143 0.28 -18.73 -16.52
C GLU A 143 0.57 -19.98 -15.69
N GLU A 144 0.56 -19.85 -14.37
CA GLU A 144 0.72 -20.92 -13.39
C GLU A 144 -0.64 -21.29 -12.78
N SER A 145 -0.73 -22.47 -12.17
CA SER A 145 -1.92 -22.87 -11.42
C SER A 145 -2.04 -22.05 -10.12
N GLU A 146 -3.24 -21.85 -9.65
CA GLU A 146 -3.55 -21.13 -8.41
C GLU A 146 -2.87 -21.78 -7.20
N GLU A 147 -2.77 -23.14 -7.20
CA GLU A 147 -2.04 -23.87 -6.18
C GLU A 147 -0.54 -23.55 -6.22
N ALA A 148 0.08 -23.57 -7.40
CA ALA A 148 1.51 -23.25 -7.56
C ALA A 148 1.80 -21.78 -7.16
N MET A 149 0.88 -20.87 -7.43
CA MET A 149 1.01 -19.47 -7.03
C MET A 149 0.94 -19.31 -5.52
N ALA A 150 -0.02 -19.96 -4.83
CA ALA A 150 -0.15 -19.91 -3.39
C ALA A 150 1.05 -20.57 -2.68
N ASP A 151 1.50 -21.74 -3.18
CA ASP A 151 2.68 -22.45 -2.71
C ASP A 151 3.95 -21.58 -2.88
N SER A 152 4.07 -20.85 -4.00
CA SER A 152 5.22 -19.97 -4.26
C SER A 152 5.27 -18.74 -3.33
N VAL A 153 4.12 -18.23 -2.86
CA VAL A 153 4.08 -17.18 -1.84
C VAL A 153 4.52 -17.73 -0.49
N PHE A 154 4.16 -18.96 -0.17
CA PHE A 154 4.60 -19.63 1.06
C PHE A 154 6.12 -19.80 1.06
N ASP A 155 6.71 -20.39 -0.01
CA ASP A 155 8.15 -20.58 -0.16
C ASP A 155 8.94 -19.27 -0.14
N TRP A 156 8.35 -18.18 -0.69
CA TRP A 156 8.96 -16.86 -0.63
C TRP A 156 9.16 -16.32 0.78
N LEU A 157 8.27 -16.72 1.70
CA LEU A 157 8.20 -16.22 3.07
C LEU A 157 8.94 -17.10 4.08
N ASP A 158 9.02 -18.41 3.85
CA ASP A 158 9.59 -19.33 4.82
C ASP A 158 11.15 -19.22 4.84
N GLU A 159 11.78 -19.69 5.92
CA GLU A 159 13.22 -19.52 6.14
C GLU A 159 14.06 -20.64 5.48
N ASN A 160 13.41 -21.65 4.93
CA ASN A 160 14.13 -22.79 4.35
C ASN A 160 14.24 -22.66 2.81
N SER A 161 14.97 -23.55 2.13
CA SER A 161 15.11 -23.59 0.68
C SER A 161 14.57 -24.91 0.12
N ILE A 162 13.50 -25.46 0.71
CA ILE A 162 12.86 -26.69 0.30
C ILE A 162 11.51 -26.36 -0.30
N THR A 163 11.38 -26.54 -1.60
CA THR A 163 10.15 -26.26 -2.34
C THR A 163 8.95 -26.97 -1.71
N TYR A 164 7.94 -26.20 -1.32
CA TYR A 164 6.68 -26.71 -0.83
C TYR A 164 5.76 -27.08 -1.99
N ARG A 165 5.45 -28.35 -2.16
CA ARG A 165 4.57 -28.90 -3.21
C ARG A 165 4.92 -28.39 -4.62
N SER A 166 4.12 -27.47 -5.18
CA SER A 166 4.27 -26.88 -6.52
C SER A 166 4.86 -25.47 -6.51
N GLY A 167 5.40 -25.04 -5.39
CA GLY A 167 5.92 -23.69 -5.19
C GLY A 167 7.23 -23.40 -5.94
N ALA A 168 7.98 -22.41 -5.45
CA ALA A 168 9.20 -21.95 -6.09
C ALA A 168 10.23 -21.46 -5.08
N GLU A 169 11.43 -21.97 -5.17
CA GLU A 169 12.58 -21.63 -4.35
C GLU A 169 13.74 -21.05 -5.17
N GLU A 170 14.92 -20.89 -4.56
CA GLU A 170 16.11 -20.27 -5.16
C GLU A 170 16.44 -20.82 -6.54
N ASP A 171 16.32 -22.14 -6.76
CA ASP A 171 16.64 -22.79 -8.05
C ASP A 171 15.77 -22.24 -9.19
N GLU A 172 14.50 -22.00 -8.94
CA GLU A 172 13.56 -21.38 -9.88
C GLU A 172 13.99 -19.93 -10.20
N TYR A 173 14.22 -19.10 -9.17
CA TYR A 173 14.53 -17.69 -9.34
C TYR A 173 15.93 -17.44 -9.90
N LEU A 174 16.90 -18.29 -9.60
CA LEU A 174 18.26 -18.24 -10.16
C LEU A 174 18.32 -18.70 -11.63
N SER A 175 17.34 -19.47 -12.10
CA SER A 175 17.26 -19.93 -13.49
C SER A 175 16.75 -18.88 -14.48
N ARG A 176 16.24 -17.76 -14.02
CA ARG A 176 15.64 -16.70 -14.84
C ARG A 176 16.68 -15.87 -15.59
N ASP A 177 16.28 -15.17 -16.66
CA ASP A 177 17.15 -14.25 -17.43
C ASP A 177 17.82 -13.19 -16.56
N TYR A 178 17.13 -12.72 -15.52
CA TYR A 178 17.65 -11.81 -14.48
C TYR A 178 17.59 -12.52 -13.13
N PRO A 179 18.63 -13.28 -12.76
CA PRO A 179 18.63 -14.10 -11.57
C PRO A 179 18.53 -13.27 -10.27
N TYR A 180 17.77 -13.77 -9.32
CA TYR A 180 17.68 -13.26 -7.95
C TYR A 180 17.35 -14.40 -6.99
N MET A 181 17.46 -14.19 -5.71
CA MET A 181 17.16 -15.17 -4.65
C MET A 181 15.75 -14.94 -4.11
N SER A 182 15.10 -15.99 -3.59
CA SER A 182 13.93 -15.87 -2.75
C SER A 182 14.25 -14.98 -1.53
N ALA A 183 13.23 -14.30 -0.98
CA ALA A 183 13.45 -13.40 0.15
C ALA A 183 13.68 -14.17 1.46
N ASN A 184 13.09 -15.35 1.61
CA ASN A 184 13.08 -16.19 2.82
C ASN A 184 12.81 -15.34 4.07
N SER A 185 11.85 -14.42 3.94
CA SER A 185 11.47 -13.44 4.98
C SER A 185 10.13 -12.80 4.64
N LEU A 186 9.52 -12.19 5.65
CA LEU A 186 8.25 -11.48 5.49
C LEU A 186 8.36 -10.34 4.46
N PHE A 187 7.31 -10.16 3.67
CA PHE A 187 7.18 -9.02 2.75
C PHE A 187 7.25 -7.69 3.53
N ALA A 188 7.96 -6.73 2.98
CA ALA A 188 7.91 -5.34 3.42
C ALA A 188 6.87 -4.51 2.63
N SER A 189 6.46 -4.98 1.44
CA SER A 189 5.51 -4.28 0.57
C SER A 189 4.75 -5.24 -0.33
N PRO A 190 3.45 -5.01 -0.63
CA PRO A 190 2.71 -5.81 -1.60
C PRO A 190 3.34 -5.83 -3.00
N SER A 191 4.15 -4.82 -3.33
CA SER A 191 4.84 -4.74 -4.61
C SER A 191 5.92 -5.81 -4.81
N GLU A 192 6.37 -6.47 -3.74
CA GLU A 192 7.32 -7.58 -3.83
C GLU A 192 6.69 -8.85 -4.42
N LEU A 193 5.37 -8.98 -4.31
CA LEU A 193 4.63 -10.10 -4.90
C LEU A 193 4.92 -10.27 -6.40
N ARG A 194 5.26 -9.19 -7.13
CA ARG A 194 5.70 -9.26 -8.55
C ARG A 194 6.96 -10.10 -8.79
N LEU A 195 7.74 -10.37 -7.76
CA LEU A 195 8.95 -11.19 -7.84
C LEU A 195 8.64 -12.66 -7.63
N VAL A 196 7.49 -12.98 -7.06
CA VAL A 196 7.03 -14.35 -6.81
C VAL A 196 6.56 -14.99 -8.11
N LYS A 197 6.81 -16.27 -8.28
CA LYS A 197 6.38 -17.06 -9.45
C LYS A 197 4.86 -16.95 -9.62
N GLY A 198 4.41 -16.75 -10.86
CA GLY A 198 2.99 -16.65 -11.22
C GLY A 198 2.39 -15.24 -11.12
N PHE A 199 3.01 -14.30 -10.41
CA PHE A 199 2.45 -12.95 -10.22
C PHE A 199 2.98 -11.94 -11.24
N ASN A 200 2.53 -12.06 -12.48
CA ASN A 200 2.79 -11.07 -13.53
C ASN A 200 1.96 -9.78 -13.30
N PRO A 201 2.23 -8.66 -14.01
CA PRO A 201 1.52 -7.40 -13.79
C PRO A 201 0.00 -7.46 -13.95
N LEU A 202 -0.52 -8.31 -14.84
CA LEU A 202 -1.96 -8.47 -15.07
C LEU A 202 -2.62 -9.25 -13.93
N VAL A 203 -1.96 -10.27 -13.42
CA VAL A 203 -2.37 -11.01 -12.21
C VAL A 203 -2.36 -10.08 -11.00
N MET A 204 -1.30 -9.28 -10.85
CA MET A 204 -1.19 -8.31 -9.76
C MET A 204 -2.36 -7.33 -9.72
N GLU A 205 -2.80 -6.81 -10.87
CA GLU A 205 -3.95 -5.90 -10.95
C GLU A 205 -5.24 -6.53 -10.39
N LYS A 206 -5.44 -7.83 -10.63
CA LYS A 206 -6.60 -8.59 -10.16
C LYS A 206 -6.50 -8.97 -8.68
N VAL A 207 -5.31 -9.26 -8.17
CA VAL A 207 -5.09 -9.79 -6.81
C VAL A 207 -4.95 -8.67 -5.76
N LEU A 208 -4.28 -7.55 -6.10
CA LEU A 208 -3.99 -6.47 -5.16
C LEU A 208 -5.19 -5.87 -4.41
N PRO A 209 -6.44 -5.85 -4.96
CA PRO A 209 -7.60 -5.41 -4.20
C PRO A 209 -7.93 -6.26 -2.97
N PHE A 210 -7.51 -7.53 -2.93
CA PHE A 210 -7.85 -8.50 -1.89
C PHE A 210 -6.71 -8.74 -0.89
N VAL A 211 -5.48 -8.38 -1.24
CA VAL A 211 -4.28 -8.68 -0.43
C VAL A 211 -3.58 -7.43 0.06
N CYS A 212 -2.89 -7.56 1.17
CA CYS A 212 -2.06 -6.51 1.73
C CYS A 212 -0.82 -7.09 2.41
N VAL A 213 0.03 -6.21 2.92
CA VAL A 213 1.20 -6.57 3.71
C VAL A 213 1.21 -5.72 4.97
N ILE A 214 1.26 -6.37 6.11
CA ILE A 214 1.53 -5.74 7.41
C ILE A 214 3.00 -6.05 7.74
N PRO A 215 3.93 -5.09 7.59
CA PRO A 215 5.35 -5.36 7.78
C PRO A 215 5.66 -5.86 9.20
N GLY A 216 6.43 -6.96 9.26
CA GLY A 216 6.84 -7.55 10.54
C GLY A 216 5.72 -8.23 11.34
N SER A 217 4.53 -8.43 10.76
CA SER A 217 3.40 -9.08 11.44
C SER A 217 2.79 -10.18 10.57
N PRO A 218 2.74 -11.44 11.05
CA PRO A 218 2.05 -12.55 10.38
C PRO A 218 0.55 -12.62 10.73
N LEU A 219 -0.04 -11.55 11.25
CA LEU A 219 -1.42 -11.53 11.72
C LEU A 219 -2.39 -11.87 10.58
N LEU A 220 -3.22 -12.89 10.77
CA LEU A 220 -4.43 -13.16 10.00
C LEU A 220 -5.64 -12.83 10.86
N SER A 221 -6.22 -11.65 10.68
CA SER A 221 -7.42 -11.23 11.39
C SER A 221 -8.17 -10.22 10.52
N ILE A 222 -9.32 -10.62 10.02
CA ILE A 222 -10.15 -9.80 9.14
C ILE A 222 -11.19 -9.04 9.95
N ASN A 223 -11.20 -7.72 9.84
CA ASN A 223 -12.24 -6.89 10.42
C ASN A 223 -13.47 -6.86 9.52
N VAL A 224 -14.55 -7.48 9.98
CA VAL A 224 -15.80 -7.59 9.23
C VAL A 224 -16.52 -6.25 9.06
N ASN A 225 -16.21 -5.27 9.92
CA ASN A 225 -16.83 -3.94 9.90
C ASN A 225 -16.21 -2.98 8.88
N THR A 226 -15.05 -3.31 8.33
CA THR A 226 -14.32 -2.42 7.41
C THR A 226 -14.15 -2.99 6.00
N LEU A 227 -14.59 -4.26 5.76
CA LEU A 227 -14.64 -4.84 4.43
C LEU A 227 -15.55 -4.00 3.52
N LEU A 228 -15.07 -3.72 2.32
CA LEU A 228 -15.85 -3.07 1.26
C LEU A 228 -16.59 -4.13 0.43
N PRO A 229 -17.70 -3.76 -0.26
CA PRO A 229 -18.43 -4.70 -1.13
C PRO A 229 -17.52 -5.40 -2.16
N GLU A 230 -16.55 -4.70 -2.70
CA GLU A 230 -15.58 -5.24 -3.68
C GLU A 230 -14.66 -6.30 -3.08
N GLN A 231 -14.59 -6.39 -1.74
CA GLN A 231 -13.79 -7.35 -1.00
C GLN A 231 -14.58 -8.56 -0.52
N ALA A 232 -15.85 -8.70 -0.91
CA ALA A 232 -16.73 -9.83 -0.52
C ALA A 232 -16.11 -11.20 -0.82
N LEU A 233 -15.29 -11.29 -1.86
CA LEU A 233 -14.56 -12.52 -2.21
C LEU A 233 -13.68 -13.03 -1.05
N ILE A 234 -13.15 -12.15 -0.19
CA ILE A 234 -12.38 -12.56 1.00
C ILE A 234 -13.24 -13.40 1.93
N LEU A 235 -14.48 -12.98 2.21
CA LEU A 235 -15.40 -13.75 3.06
C LEU A 235 -15.77 -15.10 2.44
N SER A 236 -16.05 -15.12 1.14
CA SER A 236 -16.34 -16.36 0.41
C SER A 236 -15.14 -17.32 0.40
N ALA A 237 -13.91 -16.81 0.33
CA ALA A 237 -12.70 -17.62 0.38
C ALA A 237 -12.36 -18.15 1.79
N MET A 238 -12.85 -17.50 2.84
CA MET A 238 -12.57 -17.85 4.24
C MET A 238 -13.63 -18.74 4.87
N ILE A 239 -14.86 -18.71 4.38
CA ILE A 239 -16.02 -19.34 5.02
C ILE A 239 -16.57 -20.42 4.11
N ASP A 240 -16.60 -21.66 4.59
CA ASP A 240 -17.12 -22.81 3.85
C ASP A 240 -18.57 -22.59 3.46
N GLU A 241 -18.95 -23.02 2.24
CA GLU A 241 -20.31 -22.95 1.64
C GLU A 241 -20.86 -21.53 1.47
N LEU A 242 -20.14 -20.47 1.83
CA LEU A 242 -20.56 -19.09 1.61
C LEU A 242 -20.24 -18.68 0.15
N SER A 243 -21.29 -18.53 -0.66
CA SER A 243 -21.14 -18.03 -2.03
C SER A 243 -20.73 -16.55 -2.06
N LEU A 244 -20.17 -16.09 -3.19
CA LEU A 244 -19.84 -14.67 -3.38
C LEU A 244 -21.08 -13.78 -3.16
N SER A 245 -22.22 -14.14 -3.73
CA SER A 245 -23.47 -13.39 -3.52
C SER A 245 -23.95 -13.40 -2.06
N GLY A 246 -23.72 -14.49 -1.34
CA GLY A 246 -23.97 -14.57 0.10
C GLY A 246 -23.04 -13.64 0.89
N ALA A 247 -21.76 -13.60 0.55
CA ALA A 247 -20.78 -12.70 1.16
C ALA A 247 -21.12 -11.21 0.90
N GLU A 248 -21.56 -10.87 -0.32
CA GLU A 248 -22.06 -9.53 -0.65
C GLU A 248 -23.30 -9.16 0.17
N ALA A 249 -24.24 -10.12 0.36
CA ALA A 249 -25.43 -9.91 1.17
C ALA A 249 -25.09 -9.68 2.65
N VAL A 250 -24.11 -10.42 3.22
CA VAL A 250 -23.62 -10.21 4.57
C VAL A 250 -23.02 -8.81 4.75
N ILE A 251 -22.19 -8.34 3.81
CA ILE A 251 -21.62 -7.00 3.86
C ILE A 251 -22.73 -5.93 3.73
N ALA A 252 -23.73 -6.15 2.88
CA ALA A 252 -24.85 -5.23 2.70
C ALA A 252 -25.79 -5.19 3.92
N ALA A 253 -25.91 -6.28 4.68
CA ALA A 253 -26.71 -6.36 5.90
C ALA A 253 -26.02 -5.74 7.12
N ARG A 254 -24.72 -5.41 7.02
CA ARG A 254 -23.94 -4.79 8.10
C ARG A 254 -24.59 -3.47 8.53
N PRO A 255 -24.85 -3.28 9.85
CA PRO A 255 -25.31 -1.99 10.38
C PRO A 255 -24.35 -0.84 10.00
N GLU A 256 -24.86 0.37 9.91
CA GLU A 256 -24.03 1.57 9.64
C GLU A 256 -22.88 1.71 10.66
N THR A 257 -23.16 1.41 11.93
CA THR A 257 -22.17 1.42 13.03
C THR A 257 -21.32 0.15 13.09
N GLY A 258 -21.46 -0.79 12.14
CA GLY A 258 -20.83 -2.10 12.16
C GLY A 258 -21.56 -3.12 13.06
N PHE A 259 -21.15 -4.38 12.98
CA PHE A 259 -21.56 -5.44 13.90
C PHE A 259 -20.99 -5.19 15.30
N ASP A 260 -21.72 -5.50 16.34
CA ASP A 260 -21.27 -5.34 17.73
C ASP A 260 -20.46 -6.53 18.24
N SER A 261 -20.48 -7.64 17.51
CA SER A 261 -19.67 -8.84 17.81
C SER A 261 -19.45 -9.71 16.58
N VAL A 262 -18.42 -10.55 16.64
CA VAL A 262 -18.19 -11.60 15.63
C VAL A 262 -19.33 -12.61 15.61
N ASP A 263 -20.01 -12.84 16.73
CA ASP A 263 -21.15 -13.75 16.79
C ASP A 263 -22.39 -13.19 16.07
N GLU A 264 -22.59 -11.88 16.13
CA GLU A 264 -23.64 -11.20 15.32
C GLU A 264 -23.36 -11.32 13.83
N PHE A 265 -22.12 -11.04 13.42
CA PHE A 265 -21.69 -11.24 12.03
C PHE A 265 -21.92 -12.70 11.59
N PHE A 266 -21.54 -13.68 12.40
CA PHE A 266 -21.76 -15.10 12.05
C PHE A 266 -23.23 -15.50 11.99
N SER A 267 -24.08 -14.85 12.78
CA SER A 267 -25.54 -15.06 12.66
C SER A 267 -26.05 -14.66 11.28
N GLU A 268 -25.53 -13.56 10.72
CA GLU A 268 -25.84 -13.15 9.35
C GLU A 268 -25.24 -14.10 8.31
N VAL A 269 -23.99 -14.53 8.50
CA VAL A 269 -23.33 -15.50 7.61
C VAL A 269 -24.12 -16.82 7.53
N GLN A 270 -24.65 -17.33 8.66
CA GLN A 270 -25.47 -18.54 8.69
C GLN A 270 -26.76 -18.39 7.88
N GLN A 271 -27.38 -17.20 7.89
CA GLN A 271 -28.57 -16.93 7.07
C GLN A 271 -28.27 -16.99 5.58
N GLN A 272 -27.02 -16.68 5.20
CA GLN A 272 -26.54 -16.74 3.83
C GLN A 272 -25.90 -18.09 3.44
N GLY A 273 -25.99 -19.09 4.31
CA GLY A 273 -25.59 -20.47 4.04
C GLY A 273 -24.17 -20.85 4.45
N GLY A 274 -23.41 -19.94 5.08
CA GLY A 274 -22.07 -20.24 5.58
C GLY A 274 -22.06 -21.30 6.69
N THR A 275 -21.08 -22.18 6.66
CA THR A 275 -20.94 -23.33 7.58
C THR A 275 -19.56 -23.36 8.25
N ASN A 276 -19.35 -24.28 9.20
CA ASN A 276 -18.08 -24.50 9.90
C ASN A 276 -17.47 -23.26 10.57
N LEU A 277 -18.31 -22.31 11.03
CA LEU A 277 -17.90 -20.99 11.51
C LEU A 277 -16.98 -21.03 12.74
N ASP A 278 -17.15 -22.02 13.62
CA ASP A 278 -16.31 -22.17 14.81
C ASP A 278 -14.83 -22.38 14.46
N SER A 279 -14.55 -23.01 13.31
CA SER A 279 -13.18 -23.29 12.85
C SER A 279 -12.43 -22.06 12.37
N VAL A 280 -13.14 -21.00 12.00
CA VAL A 280 -12.58 -19.76 11.44
C VAL A 280 -12.84 -18.53 12.33
N LYS A 281 -13.50 -18.72 13.48
CA LYS A 281 -13.94 -17.61 14.35
C LYS A 281 -12.80 -16.68 14.77
N GLU A 282 -11.64 -17.26 15.09
CA GLU A 282 -10.46 -16.51 15.53
C GLU A 282 -9.80 -15.69 14.41
N LEU A 283 -10.16 -15.96 13.14
CA LEU A 283 -9.67 -15.24 11.99
C LEU A 283 -10.45 -13.94 11.70
N PHE A 284 -11.53 -13.69 12.46
CA PHE A 284 -12.37 -12.52 12.31
C PHE A 284 -12.34 -11.63 13.55
N SER A 285 -12.48 -10.36 13.32
CA SER A 285 -12.51 -9.32 14.35
C SER A 285 -13.53 -8.25 13.99
N ILE A 286 -13.96 -7.48 14.97
CA ILE A 286 -14.71 -6.23 14.80
C ILE A 286 -13.82 -5.01 15.06
N ASN A 287 -12.53 -5.24 15.36
CA ASN A 287 -11.57 -4.20 15.71
C ASN A 287 -10.30 -4.33 14.86
N SER A 288 -9.62 -3.22 14.60
CA SER A 288 -8.38 -3.15 13.82
C SER A 288 -7.30 -2.35 14.52
N GLU A 289 -6.07 -2.82 14.35
CA GLU A 289 -4.88 -2.14 14.88
C GLU A 289 -4.00 -1.56 13.75
N TYR A 290 -4.12 -2.03 12.50
CA TYR A 290 -3.21 -1.68 11.40
C TYR A 290 -3.92 -0.89 10.31
N PHE A 291 -3.35 0.26 9.96
CA PHE A 291 -3.93 1.17 8.98
C PHE A 291 -2.89 1.66 7.97
N LYS A 292 -3.34 1.90 6.75
CA LYS A 292 -2.57 2.55 5.69
C LYS A 292 -3.14 3.94 5.44
N LEU A 293 -2.32 4.95 5.61
CA LEU A 293 -2.63 6.33 5.23
C LEU A 293 -1.95 6.66 3.90
N GLN A 294 -2.71 7.13 2.95
CA GLN A 294 -2.20 7.72 1.71
C GLN A 294 -2.46 9.21 1.73
N THR A 295 -1.40 10.01 1.78
CA THR A 295 -1.48 11.48 1.72
C THR A 295 -0.99 12.00 0.38
N GLN A 296 -1.70 13.00 -0.13
CA GLN A 296 -1.28 13.76 -1.30
C GLN A 296 -1.38 15.24 -0.97
N ALA A 297 -0.27 15.94 -1.14
CA ALA A 297 -0.21 17.38 -0.95
C ALA A 297 0.26 18.07 -2.22
N THR A 298 -0.34 19.22 -2.52
CA THR A 298 0.10 20.10 -3.60
C THR A 298 0.60 21.43 -3.03
N PHE A 299 1.56 22.02 -3.67
CA PHE A 299 1.97 23.39 -3.42
C PHE A 299 2.29 24.05 -4.78
N VAL A 300 1.48 25.04 -5.15
CA VAL A 300 1.47 25.61 -6.51
C VAL A 300 1.25 24.48 -7.52
N ASP A 301 2.21 24.18 -8.39
CA ASP A 301 2.14 23.11 -9.39
C ASP A 301 2.89 21.83 -8.98
N LEU A 302 3.45 21.80 -7.78
CA LEU A 302 4.25 20.69 -7.29
C LEU A 302 3.40 19.76 -6.43
N ARG A 303 3.58 18.44 -6.63
CA ARG A 303 2.86 17.40 -5.91
C ARG A 303 3.82 16.54 -5.09
N PHE A 304 3.40 16.20 -3.90
CA PHE A 304 4.09 15.24 -3.04
C PHE A 304 3.08 14.20 -2.54
N SER A 305 3.43 12.92 -2.67
CA SER A 305 2.63 11.81 -2.20
C SER A 305 3.42 10.98 -1.18
N MET A 306 2.74 10.52 -0.15
CA MET A 306 3.32 9.70 0.90
C MET A 306 2.31 8.62 1.32
N THR A 307 2.81 7.40 1.50
CA THR A 307 2.08 6.31 2.14
C THR A 307 2.70 6.04 3.51
N THR A 308 1.89 6.07 4.56
CA THR A 308 2.31 5.78 5.93
C THR A 308 1.56 4.55 6.44
N LEU A 309 2.26 3.59 7.02
CA LEU A 309 1.67 2.46 7.74
C LEU A 309 1.64 2.78 9.22
N LEU A 310 0.46 2.68 9.82
CA LEU A 310 0.16 3.06 11.20
C LEU A 310 -0.27 1.84 12.00
N HIS A 311 0.17 1.77 13.25
CA HIS A 311 -0.27 0.80 14.22
C HIS A 311 -0.93 1.52 15.40
N ALA A 312 -2.22 1.29 15.57
CA ALA A 312 -3.07 1.89 16.61
C ALA A 312 -3.39 0.84 17.67
N LYS A 313 -2.74 0.94 18.82
CA LYS A 313 -2.90 -0.04 19.92
C LYS A 313 -2.85 0.66 21.27
N ASN A 314 -3.76 0.28 22.18
CA ASN A 314 -3.80 0.80 23.55
C ASN A 314 -3.87 2.34 23.63
N GLY A 315 -4.63 2.99 22.73
CA GLY A 315 -4.76 4.46 22.70
C GLY A 315 -3.54 5.19 22.08
N GLU A 316 -2.50 4.46 21.66
CA GLU A 316 -1.36 5.03 20.98
C GLU A 316 -1.38 4.67 19.48
N VAL A 317 -0.97 5.61 18.64
CA VAL A 317 -0.78 5.40 17.21
C VAL A 317 0.70 5.60 16.88
N THR A 318 1.33 4.54 16.40
CA THR A 318 2.75 4.54 16.03
C THR A 318 2.93 4.37 14.52
N ILE A 319 4.01 4.92 13.99
CA ILE A 319 4.33 4.82 12.57
C ILE A 319 5.27 3.62 12.38
N LEU A 320 4.82 2.65 11.58
CA LEU A 320 5.63 1.47 11.23
C LEU A 320 6.56 1.76 10.06
N ALA A 321 6.05 2.41 9.02
CA ALA A 321 6.82 2.70 7.82
C ALA A 321 6.28 3.93 7.08
N ARG A 322 7.15 4.61 6.32
CA ARG A 322 6.78 5.66 5.36
C ARG A 322 7.40 5.38 4.01
N LYS A 323 6.60 5.50 2.96
CA LYS A 323 7.05 5.42 1.57
C LYS A 323 6.73 6.75 0.88
N PHE A 324 7.72 7.32 0.21
CA PHE A 324 7.59 8.57 -0.52
C PHE A 324 7.48 8.33 -2.02
N GLY A 325 6.66 9.14 -2.71
CA GLY A 325 6.42 9.02 -4.14
C GLY A 325 5.24 8.11 -4.48
N GLY A 326 4.77 8.19 -5.74
CA GLY A 326 3.71 7.45 -6.42
C GLY A 326 2.57 6.87 -5.59
N VAL A 327 1.34 7.23 -5.94
CA VAL A 327 0.16 6.44 -5.57
C VAL A 327 0.27 5.13 -6.37
N GLN A 328 0.36 4.00 -5.68
CA GLN A 328 0.18 2.67 -6.28
C GLN A 328 -1.29 2.35 -6.31
#